data_b701a2de71ab9e744152ce72c5db4228
#
_entry.id   b701a2de71ab9e744152ce72c5db4228
#
_cell.length_a   1.000
_cell.length_b   1.000
_cell.length_c   1.000
_cell.angle_alpha   90.00
_cell.angle_beta   90.00
_cell.angle_gamma   90.00
#
_symmetry.space_group_name_H-M   'P 1'
#
loop_
_entity.id
_entity.type
_entity.pdbx_description
1 polymer ?
#
loop_
_entity_poly.entity_id
_entity_poly.type
_entity_poly.pdbx_seq_one_letter_code
_entity_poly.pdbx_strand_id
1 'polypeptide(L)'
;MIDISAIQEFRDIYDESGIVRPYSNYVKKMTIAIAIAFIITALFSLFIYGIYNHFTPYKLILVTFSLSLISTNLTAFLFLFYPLYIRNQLQSNIENDLIYSLSYIKIIAASGGTLDYLMERVADVEDNQNIRQLAAKYVINTKLLGFDVSQAIDNVSRRTPSKTLKKLLENISHNIKTSGDLLTLFNYEINKMLVKKREDLKKLILSLTYFGEIYVALFVVGPILFILIIIIMSNFIAGGTASITQLNLVVFVGLPILASMFLIILDTTFEGNI
;
A
#
# COMPACT_ATOMS: atom_id res chain seq x y z
N MET A 1 -16.10 -24.86 9.23
CA MET A 1 -17.21 -23.96 8.84
C MET A 1 -16.53 -22.76 8.22
N ILE A 2 -16.63 -22.60 6.90
CA ILE A 2 -16.02 -21.44 6.20
C ILE A 2 -16.80 -20.22 6.68
N ASP A 3 -16.09 -19.25 7.24
CA ASP A 3 -16.70 -18.05 7.80
C ASP A 3 -17.29 -17.21 6.66
N ILE A 4 -18.62 -17.15 6.60
CA ILE A 4 -19.36 -16.42 5.54
C ILE A 4 -18.98 -14.95 5.55
N SER A 5 -18.58 -14.41 6.71
CA SER A 5 -18.13 -13.03 6.87
C SER A 5 -16.82 -12.76 6.12
N ALA A 6 -15.86 -13.69 6.15
CA ALA A 6 -14.59 -13.56 5.45
C ALA A 6 -14.76 -13.58 3.92
N ILE A 7 -15.72 -14.37 3.41
CA ILE A 7 -16.03 -14.40 1.97
C ILE A 7 -16.68 -13.08 1.52
N GLN A 8 -17.56 -12.51 2.34
CA GLN A 8 -18.20 -11.23 2.05
C GLN A 8 -17.17 -10.09 2.08
N GLU A 9 -16.32 -10.06 3.10
CA GLU A 9 -15.24 -9.07 3.21
C GLU A 9 -14.29 -9.13 2.00
N PHE A 10 -13.88 -10.34 1.57
CA PHE A 10 -13.05 -10.49 0.38
C PHE A 10 -13.76 -10.05 -0.90
N ARG A 11 -15.06 -10.29 -1.02
CA ARG A 11 -15.87 -9.83 -2.14
C ARG A 11 -15.95 -8.29 -2.18
N ASP A 12 -16.14 -7.65 -1.04
CA ASP A 12 -16.16 -6.19 -0.95
C ASP A 12 -14.80 -5.58 -1.34
N ILE A 13 -13.70 -6.17 -0.88
CA ILE A 13 -12.34 -5.79 -1.30
C ILE A 13 -12.15 -5.96 -2.81
N TYR A 14 -12.68 -7.04 -3.37
CA TYR A 14 -12.60 -7.30 -4.81
C TYR A 14 -13.41 -6.25 -5.61
N ASP A 15 -14.62 -5.93 -5.18
CA ASP A 15 -15.47 -4.93 -5.83
C ASP A 15 -14.88 -3.50 -5.73
N GLU A 16 -14.19 -3.18 -4.63
CA GLU A 16 -13.44 -1.94 -4.45
C GLU A 16 -12.13 -1.90 -5.27
N SER A 17 -11.55 -3.05 -5.63
CA SER A 17 -10.28 -3.10 -6.39
C SER A 17 -10.39 -2.62 -7.85
N GLY A 18 -11.60 -2.33 -8.34
CA GLY A 18 -11.83 -1.84 -9.70
C GLY A 18 -11.56 -2.87 -10.80
N ILE A 19 -11.34 -4.14 -10.46
CA ILE A 19 -11.14 -5.22 -11.44
C ILE A 19 -12.42 -5.40 -12.26
N VAL A 20 -12.32 -5.20 -13.57
CA VAL A 20 -13.48 -5.21 -14.50
C VAL A 20 -14.17 -6.59 -14.58
N ARG A 21 -13.48 -7.66 -14.20
CA ARG A 21 -14.02 -9.04 -14.31
C ARG A 21 -14.97 -9.35 -13.16
N PRO A 22 -16.05 -10.13 -13.38
CA PRO A 22 -16.94 -10.55 -12.31
C PRO A 22 -16.21 -11.46 -11.32
N TYR A 23 -16.50 -11.29 -10.02
CA TYR A 23 -15.91 -12.03 -8.91
C TYR A 23 -15.91 -13.55 -9.13
N SER A 24 -17.02 -14.11 -9.66
CA SER A 24 -17.13 -15.55 -9.95
C SER A 24 -16.07 -16.06 -10.93
N ASN A 25 -15.71 -15.25 -11.93
CA ASN A 25 -14.67 -15.61 -12.90
C ASN A 25 -13.27 -15.51 -12.29
N TYR A 26 -13.05 -14.60 -11.35
CA TYR A 26 -11.81 -14.49 -10.61
C TYR A 26 -11.57 -15.73 -9.74
N VAL A 27 -12.57 -16.14 -8.95
CA VAL A 27 -12.51 -17.34 -8.11
C VAL A 27 -12.29 -18.60 -8.96
N LYS A 28 -12.96 -18.74 -10.10
CA LYS A 28 -12.72 -19.85 -11.04
C LYS A 28 -11.28 -19.89 -11.53
N LYS A 29 -10.70 -18.75 -11.89
CA LYS A 29 -9.29 -18.66 -12.31
C LYS A 29 -8.34 -19.00 -11.17
N MET A 30 -8.62 -18.55 -9.96
CA MET A 30 -7.86 -18.89 -8.77
C MET A 30 -7.85 -20.41 -8.53
N THR A 31 -9.00 -21.06 -8.56
CA THR A 31 -9.09 -22.52 -8.36
C THR A 31 -8.38 -23.31 -9.46
N ILE A 32 -8.48 -22.87 -10.72
CA ILE A 32 -7.76 -23.47 -11.84
C ILE A 32 -6.25 -23.29 -11.68
N ALA A 33 -5.78 -22.08 -11.32
CA ALA A 33 -4.36 -21.81 -11.12
C ALA A 33 -3.77 -22.64 -9.97
N ILE A 34 -4.51 -22.82 -8.88
CA ILE A 34 -4.14 -23.67 -7.75
C ILE A 34 -4.00 -25.12 -8.19
N ALA A 35 -4.96 -25.64 -8.97
CA ALA A 35 -4.92 -27.01 -9.49
C ALA A 35 -3.72 -27.22 -10.45
N ILE A 36 -3.47 -26.26 -11.33
CA ILE A 36 -2.32 -26.29 -12.26
C ILE A 36 -0.99 -26.25 -11.49
N ALA A 37 -0.87 -25.37 -10.48
CA ALA A 37 0.34 -25.28 -9.65
C ALA A 37 0.62 -26.61 -8.93
N PHE A 38 -0.42 -27.26 -8.40
CA PHE A 38 -0.30 -28.56 -7.77
C PHE A 38 0.21 -29.63 -8.76
N ILE A 39 -0.38 -29.71 -9.95
CA ILE A 39 0.00 -30.69 -10.98
C ILE A 39 1.42 -30.46 -11.47
N ILE A 40 1.79 -29.20 -11.77
CA ILE A 40 3.14 -28.88 -12.26
C ILE A 40 4.20 -29.22 -11.21
N THR A 41 3.99 -28.87 -9.94
CA THR A 41 4.96 -29.19 -8.89
C THR A 41 5.06 -30.67 -8.60
N ALA A 42 3.96 -31.42 -8.70
CA ALA A 42 3.97 -32.87 -8.59
C ALA A 42 4.76 -33.51 -9.73
N LEU A 43 4.50 -33.11 -10.99
CA LEU A 43 5.24 -33.61 -12.16
C LEU A 43 6.73 -33.23 -12.09
N PHE A 44 7.06 -32.01 -11.70
CA PHE A 44 8.43 -31.55 -11.54
C PHE A 44 9.21 -32.34 -10.46
N SER A 45 8.56 -32.65 -9.35
CA SER A 45 9.13 -33.47 -8.30
C SER A 45 9.39 -34.91 -8.77
N LEU A 46 8.47 -35.51 -9.55
CA LEU A 46 8.67 -36.83 -10.15
C LEU A 46 9.81 -36.81 -11.16
N PHE A 47 9.93 -35.77 -11.95
CA PHE A 47 11.02 -35.62 -12.94
C PHE A 47 12.39 -35.56 -12.29
N ILE A 48 12.54 -34.73 -11.20
CA ILE A 48 13.78 -34.66 -10.43
C ILE A 48 14.16 -36.02 -9.85
N TYR A 49 13.15 -36.75 -9.34
CA TYR A 49 13.41 -38.11 -8.82
C TYR A 49 13.94 -39.08 -9.91
N GLY A 50 13.39 -39.03 -11.12
CA GLY A 50 13.87 -39.85 -12.22
C GLY A 50 15.35 -39.63 -12.55
N ILE A 51 15.86 -38.43 -12.30
CA ILE A 51 17.28 -38.08 -12.53
C ILE A 51 18.18 -38.56 -11.38
N TYR A 52 17.75 -38.36 -10.14
CA TYR A 52 18.63 -38.55 -8.95
C TYR A 52 18.55 -39.91 -8.28
N ASN A 53 17.60 -40.77 -8.57
CA ASN A 53 17.42 -42.18 -8.17
C ASN A 53 17.90 -42.62 -6.75
N HIS A 54 18.00 -41.73 -5.79
CA HIS A 54 18.56 -41.97 -4.45
C HIS A 54 17.54 -42.06 -3.30
N PHE A 55 16.23 -41.92 -3.58
CA PHE A 55 15.22 -41.93 -2.52
C PHE A 55 14.41 -43.24 -2.50
N THR A 56 14.13 -43.72 -1.30
CA THR A 56 13.14 -44.78 -1.08
C THR A 56 11.74 -44.28 -1.46
N PRO A 57 10.83 -45.11 -2.02
CA PRO A 57 9.55 -44.66 -2.59
C PRO A 57 8.66 -43.89 -1.61
N TYR A 58 8.71 -44.21 -0.31
CA TYR A 58 7.90 -43.48 0.66
C TYR A 58 8.43 -42.06 0.94
N LYS A 59 9.73 -41.83 0.93
CA LYS A 59 10.33 -40.50 1.06
C LYS A 59 10.00 -39.60 -0.13
N LEU A 60 9.94 -40.19 -1.34
CA LEU A 60 9.53 -39.50 -2.52
C LEU A 60 8.10 -38.95 -2.39
N ILE A 61 7.15 -39.80 -2.01
CA ILE A 61 5.75 -39.40 -1.84
C ILE A 61 5.64 -38.26 -0.82
N LEU A 62 6.35 -38.35 0.30
CA LEU A 62 6.37 -37.30 1.33
C LEU A 62 6.92 -35.96 0.82
N VAL A 63 8.06 -35.98 0.11
CA VAL A 63 8.68 -34.78 -0.43
C VAL A 63 7.82 -34.17 -1.52
N THR A 64 7.29 -34.96 -2.45
CA THR A 64 6.39 -34.51 -3.52
C THR A 64 5.13 -33.85 -2.93
N PHE A 65 4.51 -34.49 -1.96
CA PHE A 65 3.31 -34.00 -1.31
C PHE A 65 3.57 -32.69 -0.56
N SER A 66 4.66 -32.61 0.24
CA SER A 66 5.00 -31.41 0.97
C SER A 66 5.34 -30.22 0.05
N LEU A 67 6.10 -30.47 -1.02
CA LEU A 67 6.46 -29.44 -2.00
C LEU A 67 5.24 -28.93 -2.76
N SER A 68 4.34 -29.84 -3.18
CA SER A 68 3.09 -29.47 -3.85
C SER A 68 2.17 -28.67 -2.90
N LEU A 69 2.13 -29.02 -1.63
CA LEU A 69 1.32 -28.33 -0.64
C LEU A 69 1.85 -26.89 -0.39
N ILE A 70 3.16 -26.70 -0.33
CA ILE A 70 3.80 -25.38 -0.19
C ILE A 70 3.49 -24.51 -1.44
N SER A 71 3.67 -25.05 -2.64
CA SER A 71 3.40 -24.35 -3.90
C SER A 71 1.93 -23.94 -4.03
N THR A 72 1.01 -24.82 -3.64
CA THR A 72 -0.42 -24.54 -3.64
C THR A 72 -0.80 -23.42 -2.68
N ASN A 73 -0.25 -23.44 -1.45
CA ASN A 73 -0.48 -22.37 -0.49
C ASN A 73 0.11 -21.03 -0.96
N LEU A 74 1.31 -21.04 -1.55
CA LEU A 74 1.92 -19.83 -2.10
C LEU A 74 1.08 -19.23 -3.23
N THR A 75 0.58 -20.07 -4.14
CA THR A 75 -0.29 -19.63 -5.24
C THR A 75 -1.61 -19.07 -4.71
N ALA A 76 -2.25 -19.72 -3.74
CA ALA A 76 -3.47 -19.24 -3.11
C ALA A 76 -3.23 -17.88 -2.42
N PHE A 77 -2.12 -17.75 -1.70
CA PHE A 77 -1.72 -16.51 -1.03
C PHE A 77 -1.55 -15.36 -2.03
N LEU A 78 -0.85 -15.55 -3.15
CA LEU A 78 -0.68 -14.54 -4.19
C LEU A 78 -2.01 -14.09 -4.77
N PHE A 79 -2.94 -15.00 -5.02
CA PHE A 79 -4.28 -14.66 -5.52
C PHE A 79 -5.12 -13.90 -4.48
N LEU A 80 -4.98 -14.19 -3.20
CA LEU A 80 -5.70 -13.46 -2.14
C LEU A 80 -5.12 -12.05 -1.94
N PHE A 81 -3.80 -11.89 -2.05
CA PHE A 81 -3.15 -10.58 -1.87
C PHE A 81 -3.26 -9.67 -3.09
N TYR A 82 -3.44 -10.20 -4.28
CA TYR A 82 -3.51 -9.42 -5.51
C TYR A 82 -4.62 -8.34 -5.51
N PRO A 83 -5.89 -8.62 -5.15
CA PRO A 83 -6.93 -7.58 -5.07
C PRO A 83 -6.63 -6.54 -3.99
N LEU A 84 -6.08 -6.96 -2.86
CA LEU A 84 -5.65 -6.04 -1.78
C LEU A 84 -4.58 -5.07 -2.26
N TYR A 85 -3.58 -5.57 -2.97
CA TYR A 85 -2.51 -4.74 -3.52
C TYR A 85 -3.04 -3.71 -4.52
N ILE A 86 -3.88 -4.14 -5.47
CA ILE A 86 -4.49 -3.22 -6.46
C ILE A 86 -5.37 -2.19 -5.76
N ARG A 87 -6.22 -2.61 -4.81
CA ARG A 87 -7.07 -1.70 -4.04
C ARG A 87 -6.24 -0.62 -3.32
N ASN A 88 -5.16 -1.02 -2.64
CA ASN A 88 -4.31 -0.06 -1.92
C ASN A 88 -3.61 0.91 -2.88
N GLN A 89 -3.15 0.43 -4.02
CA GLN A 89 -2.56 1.27 -5.06
C GLN A 89 -3.58 2.28 -5.62
N LEU A 90 -4.80 1.83 -5.92
CA LEU A 90 -5.88 2.70 -6.37
C LEU A 90 -6.27 3.73 -5.30
N GLN A 91 -6.34 3.31 -4.03
CA GLN A 91 -6.60 4.19 -2.91
C GLN A 91 -5.55 5.30 -2.83
N SER A 92 -4.27 4.95 -2.86
CA SER A 92 -3.17 5.92 -2.80
C SER A 92 -3.22 6.90 -3.98
N ASN A 93 -3.41 6.39 -5.19
CA ASN A 93 -3.51 7.23 -6.39
C ASN A 93 -4.66 8.23 -6.31
N ILE A 94 -5.83 7.79 -5.83
CA ILE A 94 -6.98 8.68 -5.66
C ILE A 94 -6.68 9.71 -4.56
N GLU A 95 -6.18 9.30 -3.39
CA GLU A 95 -5.97 10.19 -2.25
C GLU A 95 -4.90 11.25 -2.51
N ASN A 96 -3.88 10.94 -3.30
CA ASN A 96 -2.83 11.88 -3.67
C ASN A 96 -3.37 13.03 -4.54
N ASP A 97 -4.24 12.72 -5.49
CA ASP A 97 -4.75 13.70 -6.45
C ASP A 97 -6.07 14.35 -6.02
N LEU A 98 -6.74 13.79 -5.00
CA LEU A 98 -8.07 14.19 -4.58
C LEU A 98 -8.17 15.69 -4.24
N ILE A 99 -7.13 16.28 -3.64
CA ILE A 99 -7.10 17.71 -3.29
C ILE A 99 -7.14 18.56 -4.57
N TYR A 100 -6.40 18.16 -5.60
CA TYR A 100 -6.35 18.87 -6.87
C TYR A 100 -7.67 18.75 -7.62
N SER A 101 -8.18 17.53 -7.75
CA SER A 101 -9.49 17.25 -8.36
C SER A 101 -10.62 18.01 -7.67
N LEU A 102 -10.62 18.01 -6.33
CA LEU A 102 -11.65 18.72 -5.56
C LEU A 102 -11.51 20.24 -5.69
N SER A 103 -10.29 20.76 -5.81
CA SER A 103 -10.05 22.19 -6.07
C SER A 103 -10.57 22.60 -7.46
N TYR A 104 -10.42 21.75 -8.45
CA TYR A 104 -10.99 21.94 -9.77
C TYR A 104 -12.53 21.93 -9.74
N ILE A 105 -13.13 20.93 -9.08
CA ILE A 105 -14.58 20.83 -8.90
C ILE A 105 -15.13 22.07 -8.19
N LYS A 106 -14.44 22.57 -7.17
CA LYS A 106 -14.81 23.79 -6.45
C LYS A 106 -14.89 25.02 -7.37
N ILE A 107 -13.94 25.17 -8.31
CA ILE A 107 -13.94 26.29 -9.26
C ILE A 107 -15.19 26.23 -10.15
N ILE A 108 -15.57 25.03 -10.62
CA ILE A 108 -16.78 24.86 -11.42
C ILE A 108 -18.03 25.06 -10.54
N ALA A 109 -18.04 24.59 -9.30
CA ALA A 109 -19.16 24.81 -8.37
C ALA A 109 -19.39 26.29 -8.08
N ALA A 110 -18.32 27.10 -8.04
CA ALA A 110 -18.41 28.55 -7.85
C ALA A 110 -19.18 29.29 -8.99
N SER A 111 -19.25 28.68 -10.17
CA SER A 111 -20.10 29.21 -11.27
C SER A 111 -21.59 28.85 -11.17
N GLY A 112 -22.00 28.17 -10.07
CA GLY A 112 -23.38 27.79 -9.84
C GLY A 112 -23.82 26.49 -10.54
N GLY A 113 -22.87 25.65 -10.95
CA GLY A 113 -23.14 24.36 -11.58
C GLY A 113 -23.82 23.38 -10.63
N THR A 114 -24.79 22.63 -11.15
CA THR A 114 -25.41 21.49 -10.43
C THR A 114 -24.40 20.34 -10.27
N LEU A 115 -24.65 19.40 -9.32
CA LEU A 115 -23.79 18.25 -9.15
C LEU A 115 -23.63 17.42 -10.44
N ASP A 116 -24.71 17.25 -11.20
CA ASP A 116 -24.68 16.52 -12.47
C ASP A 116 -23.70 17.17 -13.45
N TYR A 117 -23.74 18.49 -13.57
CA TYR A 117 -22.81 19.24 -14.41
C TYR A 117 -21.37 19.12 -13.92
N LEU A 118 -21.13 19.16 -12.59
CA LEU A 118 -19.81 18.98 -12.01
C LEU A 118 -19.24 17.59 -12.34
N MET A 119 -20.04 16.54 -12.16
CA MET A 119 -19.60 15.16 -12.41
C MET A 119 -19.37 14.89 -13.91
N GLU A 120 -20.15 15.50 -14.80
CA GLU A 120 -19.88 15.44 -16.25
C GLU A 120 -18.53 16.05 -16.59
N ARG A 121 -18.25 17.24 -16.05
CA ARG A 121 -16.97 17.92 -16.30
C ARG A 121 -15.78 17.12 -15.75
N VAL A 122 -15.93 16.53 -14.57
CA VAL A 122 -14.90 15.63 -14.01
C VAL A 122 -14.72 14.38 -14.89
N ALA A 123 -15.79 13.79 -15.39
CA ALA A 123 -15.71 12.64 -16.28
C ALA A 123 -15.01 12.95 -17.61
N ASP A 124 -15.09 14.20 -18.09
CA ASP A 124 -14.51 14.62 -19.37
C ASP A 124 -13.04 15.06 -19.25
N VAL A 125 -12.69 15.81 -18.19
CA VAL A 125 -11.45 16.61 -18.14
C VAL A 125 -10.48 16.13 -17.06
N GLU A 126 -10.92 15.32 -16.08
CA GLU A 126 -10.07 14.88 -14.96
C GLU A 126 -8.87 14.06 -15.46
N ASP A 127 -7.68 14.42 -15.01
CA ASP A 127 -6.43 13.74 -15.38
C ASP A 127 -6.29 12.38 -14.68
N ASN A 128 -6.72 12.29 -13.41
CA ASN A 128 -6.70 11.02 -12.69
C ASN A 128 -7.76 10.07 -13.23
N GLN A 129 -7.30 9.03 -13.93
CA GLN A 129 -8.16 8.05 -14.57
C GLN A 129 -9.16 7.38 -13.61
N ASN A 130 -8.79 7.18 -12.36
CA ASN A 130 -9.63 6.52 -11.37
C ASN A 130 -10.79 7.45 -10.95
N ILE A 131 -10.50 8.72 -10.68
CA ILE A 131 -11.51 9.73 -10.35
C ILE A 131 -12.43 9.97 -11.55
N ARG A 132 -11.87 10.08 -12.75
CA ARG A 132 -12.62 10.20 -14.00
C ARG A 132 -13.58 9.04 -14.21
N GLN A 133 -13.15 7.79 -13.99
CA GLN A 133 -14.01 6.62 -14.10
C GLN A 133 -15.14 6.61 -13.08
N LEU A 134 -14.89 7.06 -11.85
CA LEU A 134 -15.94 7.17 -10.83
C LEU A 134 -16.98 8.22 -11.20
N ALA A 135 -16.54 9.38 -11.70
CA ALA A 135 -17.44 10.42 -12.22
C ALA A 135 -18.23 9.91 -13.42
N ALA A 136 -17.60 9.22 -14.37
CA ALA A 136 -18.29 8.61 -15.51
C ALA A 136 -19.35 7.58 -15.07
N LYS A 137 -19.06 6.76 -14.04
CA LYS A 137 -20.06 5.84 -13.47
C LYS A 137 -21.25 6.58 -12.87
N TYR A 138 -21.01 7.73 -12.20
CA TYR A 138 -22.08 8.57 -11.69
C TYR A 138 -22.98 9.05 -12.85
N VAL A 139 -22.39 9.58 -13.94
CA VAL A 139 -23.11 10.05 -15.12
C VAL A 139 -23.92 8.93 -15.77
N ILE A 140 -23.36 7.73 -15.87
CA ILE A 140 -24.10 6.56 -16.38
C ILE A 140 -25.29 6.24 -15.48
N ASN A 141 -25.11 6.24 -14.15
CA ASN A 141 -26.18 5.94 -13.20
C ASN A 141 -27.35 6.94 -13.31
N THR A 142 -27.06 8.24 -13.45
CA THR A 142 -28.10 9.28 -13.54
C THR A 142 -28.73 9.32 -14.92
N LYS A 143 -27.93 9.38 -16.00
CA LYS A 143 -28.47 9.61 -17.38
C LYS A 143 -28.99 8.36 -18.06
N LEU A 144 -28.35 7.20 -17.84
CA LEU A 144 -28.72 5.95 -18.53
C LEU A 144 -29.60 5.05 -17.67
N LEU A 145 -29.34 4.98 -16.36
CA LEU A 145 -30.09 4.10 -15.47
C LEU A 145 -31.22 4.82 -14.73
N GLY A 146 -31.30 6.17 -14.84
CA GLY A 146 -32.36 6.96 -14.23
C GLY A 146 -32.35 7.01 -12.71
N PHE A 147 -31.18 6.76 -12.09
CA PHE A 147 -31.05 6.84 -10.63
C PHE A 147 -31.18 8.30 -10.19
N ASP A 148 -31.80 8.50 -9.03
CA ASP A 148 -31.71 9.77 -8.33
C ASP A 148 -30.28 10.10 -7.92
N VAL A 149 -29.97 11.39 -7.81
CA VAL A 149 -28.64 11.91 -7.46
C VAL A 149 -28.06 11.21 -6.23
N SER A 150 -28.86 11.04 -5.19
CA SER A 150 -28.44 10.37 -3.95
C SER A 150 -28.09 8.90 -4.16
N GLN A 151 -28.93 8.17 -4.90
CA GLN A 151 -28.72 6.76 -5.24
C GLN A 151 -27.47 6.58 -6.12
N ALA A 152 -27.25 7.48 -7.07
CA ALA A 152 -26.09 7.46 -7.96
C ALA A 152 -24.79 7.66 -7.15
N ILE A 153 -24.78 8.62 -6.22
CA ILE A 153 -23.62 8.84 -5.31
C ILE A 153 -23.37 7.61 -4.43
N ASP A 154 -24.41 7.06 -3.81
CA ASP A 154 -24.28 5.89 -2.93
C ASP A 154 -23.71 4.68 -3.69
N ASN A 155 -24.13 4.49 -4.95
CA ASN A 155 -23.62 3.41 -5.79
C ASN A 155 -22.12 3.58 -6.10
N VAL A 156 -21.69 4.82 -6.41
CA VAL A 156 -20.29 5.15 -6.68
C VAL A 156 -19.45 5.04 -5.39
N SER A 157 -19.97 5.54 -4.27
CA SER A 157 -19.32 5.51 -2.95
C SER A 157 -18.97 4.09 -2.52
N ARG A 158 -19.90 3.14 -2.67
CA ARG A 158 -19.67 1.72 -2.31
C ARG A 158 -18.57 1.03 -3.08
N ARG A 159 -18.24 1.52 -4.29
CA ARG A 159 -17.23 0.96 -5.18
C ARG A 159 -15.89 1.72 -5.14
N THR A 160 -15.78 2.69 -4.25
CA THR A 160 -14.61 3.54 -4.13
C THR A 160 -13.62 2.96 -3.13
N PRO A 161 -12.38 2.67 -3.52
CA PRO A 161 -11.37 2.13 -2.61
C PRO A 161 -10.87 3.17 -1.60
N SER A 162 -10.91 4.46 -1.95
CA SER A 162 -10.47 5.54 -1.07
C SER A 162 -11.51 5.85 0.02
N LYS A 163 -11.09 5.66 1.27
CA LYS A 163 -11.92 6.01 2.44
C LYS A 163 -12.23 7.52 2.51
N THR A 164 -11.29 8.35 2.05
CA THR A 164 -11.43 9.81 2.04
C THR A 164 -12.45 10.23 1.00
N LEU A 165 -12.37 9.69 -0.23
CA LEU A 165 -13.33 9.98 -1.29
C LEU A 165 -14.71 9.42 -0.96
N LYS A 166 -14.79 8.23 -0.35
CA LYS A 166 -16.05 7.65 0.10
C LYS A 166 -16.79 8.58 1.07
N LYS A 167 -16.10 9.07 2.11
CA LYS A 167 -16.66 10.04 3.06
C LYS A 167 -17.07 11.36 2.40
N LEU A 168 -16.28 11.84 1.43
CA LEU A 168 -16.61 13.02 0.66
C LEU A 168 -17.92 12.83 -0.11
N LEU A 169 -18.08 11.70 -0.82
CA LEU A 169 -19.31 11.38 -1.56
C LEU A 169 -20.53 11.27 -0.63
N GLU A 170 -20.37 10.64 0.53
CA GLU A 170 -21.40 10.57 1.57
C GLU A 170 -21.80 11.97 2.08
N ASN A 171 -20.81 12.86 2.32
CA ASN A 171 -21.05 14.24 2.72
C ASN A 171 -21.74 15.04 1.60
N ILE A 172 -21.41 14.81 0.33
CA ILE A 172 -22.10 15.42 -0.81
C ILE A 172 -23.56 14.95 -0.85
N SER A 173 -23.81 13.63 -0.72
CA SER A 173 -25.17 13.07 -0.68
C SER A 173 -26.01 13.70 0.44
N HIS A 174 -25.41 13.86 1.62
CA HIS A 174 -26.08 14.49 2.76
C HIS A 174 -26.32 15.99 2.53
N ASN A 175 -25.33 16.72 2.02
CA ASN A 175 -25.43 18.16 1.77
C ASN A 175 -26.55 18.50 0.76
N ILE A 176 -26.69 17.71 -0.31
CA ILE A 176 -27.76 17.91 -1.30
C ILE A 176 -29.14 17.75 -0.68
N LYS A 177 -29.31 16.85 0.28
CA LYS A 177 -30.57 16.63 1.00
C LYS A 177 -30.92 17.73 2.00
N THR A 178 -29.91 18.48 2.46
CA THR A 178 -30.07 19.49 3.54
C THR A 178 -29.99 20.91 3.04
N SER A 179 -28.80 21.37 2.64
CA SER A 179 -28.54 22.77 2.31
C SER A 179 -28.36 23.04 0.81
N GLY A 180 -27.87 22.03 0.05
CA GLY A 180 -27.51 22.17 -1.36
C GLY A 180 -26.27 23.04 -1.63
N ASP A 181 -25.62 23.59 -0.61
CA ASP A 181 -24.43 24.45 -0.76
C ASP A 181 -23.15 23.59 -0.90
N LEU A 182 -22.91 23.16 -2.12
CA LEU A 182 -21.73 22.38 -2.47
C LEU A 182 -20.43 23.19 -2.37
N LEU A 183 -20.47 24.48 -2.61
CA LEU A 183 -19.27 25.34 -2.59
C LEU A 183 -18.67 25.40 -1.17
N THR A 184 -19.52 25.66 -0.17
CA THR A 184 -19.09 25.67 1.23
C THR A 184 -18.60 24.30 1.66
N LEU A 185 -19.25 23.21 1.25
CA LEU A 185 -18.81 21.86 1.52
C LEU A 185 -17.39 21.58 0.95
N PHE A 186 -17.16 21.90 -0.32
CA PHE A 186 -15.87 21.71 -0.99
C PHE A 186 -14.76 22.54 -0.33
N ASN A 187 -15.04 23.80 0.04
CA ASN A 187 -14.11 24.63 0.78
C ASN A 187 -13.71 23.99 2.11
N TYR A 188 -14.67 23.50 2.87
CA TYR A 188 -14.42 22.82 4.13
C TYR A 188 -13.56 21.56 3.97
N GLU A 189 -13.92 20.67 3.03
CA GLU A 189 -13.20 19.42 2.81
C GLU A 189 -11.77 19.64 2.28
N ILE A 190 -11.57 20.61 1.37
CA ILE A 190 -10.23 20.98 0.87
C ILE A 190 -9.37 21.48 2.03
N ASN A 191 -9.89 22.42 2.85
CA ASN A 191 -9.13 22.93 3.98
C ASN A 191 -8.74 21.84 4.98
N LYS A 192 -9.66 20.94 5.28
CA LYS A 192 -9.43 19.78 6.15
C LYS A 192 -8.32 18.86 5.59
N MET A 193 -8.35 18.56 4.29
CA MET A 193 -7.31 17.77 3.63
C MET A 193 -5.96 18.48 3.63
N LEU A 194 -5.92 19.80 3.40
CA LEU A 194 -4.70 20.60 3.45
C LEU A 194 -4.09 20.63 4.85
N VAL A 195 -4.92 20.79 5.89
CA VAL A 195 -4.45 20.73 7.28
C VAL A 195 -3.84 19.39 7.58
N LYS A 196 -4.53 18.29 7.22
CA LYS A 196 -4.00 16.94 7.38
C LYS A 196 -2.67 16.75 6.65
N LYS A 197 -2.58 17.19 5.39
CA LYS A 197 -1.33 17.09 4.60
C LYS A 197 -0.17 17.86 5.25
N ARG A 198 -0.45 19.04 5.81
CA ARG A 198 0.55 19.82 6.57
C ARG A 198 0.99 19.11 7.85
N GLU A 199 0.08 18.49 8.58
CA GLU A 199 0.40 17.71 9.77
C GLU A 199 1.27 16.48 9.43
N ASP A 200 0.95 15.77 8.36
CA ASP A 200 1.71 14.62 7.91
C ASP A 200 3.13 15.03 7.47
N LEU A 201 3.26 16.13 6.72
CA LEU A 201 4.56 16.71 6.38
C LEU A 201 5.36 17.15 7.63
N LYS A 202 4.68 17.74 8.62
CA LYS A 202 5.32 18.12 9.89
C LYS A 202 5.85 16.89 10.64
N LYS A 203 5.07 15.80 10.69
CA LYS A 203 5.51 14.54 11.29
C LYS A 203 6.72 13.97 10.57
N LEU A 204 6.72 14.01 9.24
CA LEU A 204 7.85 13.56 8.41
C LEU A 204 9.13 14.36 8.71
N ILE A 205 9.02 15.71 8.79
CA ILE A 205 10.17 16.57 9.15
C ILE A 205 10.69 16.25 10.55
N LEU A 206 9.78 16.06 11.53
CA LEU A 206 10.18 15.67 12.88
C LEU A 206 10.89 14.32 12.91
N SER A 207 10.38 13.33 12.19
CA SER A 207 11.05 12.02 12.03
C SER A 207 12.44 12.18 11.44
N LEU A 208 12.60 12.95 10.37
CA LEU A 208 13.91 13.24 9.77
C LEU A 208 14.88 13.89 10.74
N THR A 209 14.39 14.81 11.58
CA THR A 209 15.19 15.44 12.63
C THR A 209 15.69 14.42 13.65
N TYR A 210 14.82 13.55 14.15
CA TYR A 210 15.22 12.48 15.08
C TYR A 210 16.24 11.52 14.45
N PHE A 211 16.04 11.13 13.20
CA PHE A 211 17.03 10.29 12.50
C PHE A 211 18.37 11.01 12.33
N GLY A 212 18.35 12.31 12.05
CA GLY A 212 19.55 13.14 12.00
C GLY A 212 20.29 13.20 13.34
N GLU A 213 19.57 13.34 14.45
CA GLU A 213 20.16 13.31 15.80
C GLU A 213 20.79 11.95 16.13
N ILE A 214 20.08 10.86 15.82
CA ILE A 214 20.61 9.49 15.99
C ILE A 214 21.86 9.29 15.12
N TYR A 215 21.84 9.76 13.88
CA TYR A 215 23.00 9.69 12.98
C TYR A 215 24.22 10.37 13.59
N VAL A 216 24.08 11.61 14.06
CA VAL A 216 25.18 12.36 14.67
C VAL A 216 25.68 11.65 15.94
N ALA A 217 24.79 11.18 16.81
CA ALA A 217 25.16 10.46 18.01
C ALA A 217 25.93 9.16 17.70
N LEU A 218 25.45 8.38 16.74
CA LEU A 218 25.99 7.06 16.44
C LEU A 218 27.26 7.12 15.58
N PHE A 219 27.31 7.98 14.58
CA PHE A 219 28.40 8.01 13.57
C PHE A 219 29.43 9.10 13.80
N VAL A 220 29.14 10.14 14.59
CA VAL A 220 30.07 11.21 14.89
C VAL A 220 30.56 11.10 16.32
N VAL A 221 29.66 11.19 17.29
CA VAL A 221 30.02 11.20 18.71
C VAL A 221 30.50 9.82 19.19
N GLY A 222 29.79 8.75 18.80
CA GLY A 222 30.10 7.37 19.20
C GLY A 222 31.53 6.96 18.87
N PRO A 223 31.98 7.02 17.62
CA PRO A 223 33.35 6.69 17.23
C PRO A 223 34.41 7.54 17.92
N ILE A 224 34.16 8.86 18.08
CA ILE A 224 35.11 9.74 18.78
C ILE A 224 35.29 9.29 20.23
N LEU A 225 34.21 9.05 20.97
CA LEU A 225 34.27 8.56 22.34
C LEU A 225 34.96 7.18 22.41
N PHE A 226 34.65 6.29 21.46
CA PHE A 226 35.26 4.96 21.43
C PHE A 226 36.76 5.02 21.20
N ILE A 227 37.24 5.87 20.28
CA ILE A 227 38.66 6.10 20.04
C ILE A 227 39.33 6.67 21.28
N LEU A 228 38.70 7.65 21.94
CA LEU A 228 39.23 8.22 23.19
C LEU A 228 39.37 7.15 24.30
N ILE A 229 38.37 6.29 24.46
CA ILE A 229 38.42 5.20 25.44
C ILE A 229 39.58 4.25 25.11
N ILE A 230 39.77 3.83 23.87
CA ILE A 230 40.88 2.96 23.46
C ILE A 230 42.23 3.63 23.75
N ILE A 231 42.41 4.91 23.44
CA ILE A 231 43.65 5.65 23.71
C ILE A 231 43.94 5.67 25.22
N ILE A 232 42.96 5.96 26.04
CA ILE A 232 43.11 5.99 27.50
C ILE A 232 43.47 4.59 28.01
N MET A 233 42.75 3.55 27.60
CA MET A 233 42.99 2.19 28.03
C MET A 233 44.37 1.66 27.58
N SER A 234 44.86 2.07 26.42
CA SER A 234 46.17 1.66 25.90
C SER A 234 47.32 2.16 26.77
N ASN A 235 47.15 3.24 27.52
CA ASN A 235 48.12 3.77 28.45
C ASN A 235 48.20 2.96 29.77
N PHE A 236 47.15 2.20 30.09
CA PHE A 236 47.09 1.38 31.31
C PHE A 236 47.48 -0.09 31.10
N ILE A 237 47.45 -0.56 29.84
CA ILE A 237 47.76 -1.95 29.49
C ILE A 237 49.16 -2.00 28.86
N ALA A 238 50.14 -2.56 29.58
CA ALA A 238 51.50 -2.75 29.08
C ALA A 238 51.47 -3.74 27.90
N GLY A 239 51.59 -3.24 26.66
CA GLY A 239 51.64 -4.08 25.47
C GLY A 239 50.80 -3.58 24.26
N GLY A 240 50.79 -2.32 23.98
CA GLY A 240 50.03 -1.51 23.01
C GLY A 240 49.62 -2.03 21.61
N THR A 241 49.92 -3.27 21.26
CA THR A 241 49.54 -3.84 19.93
C THR A 241 48.08 -4.25 19.83
N ALA A 242 47.42 -4.58 20.93
CA ALA A 242 46.01 -4.98 20.95
C ALA A 242 45.06 -3.80 20.62
N SER A 243 45.45 -2.57 20.94
CA SER A 243 44.62 -1.37 20.70
C SER A 243 44.50 -0.99 19.22
N ILE A 244 45.57 -1.18 18.42
CA ILE A 244 45.56 -0.85 16.98
C ILE A 244 44.68 -1.84 16.19
N THR A 245 44.75 -3.13 16.52
CA THR A 245 43.95 -4.17 15.89
C THR A 245 42.43 -3.97 16.19
N GLN A 246 42.10 -3.64 17.44
CA GLN A 246 40.74 -3.36 17.86
C GLN A 246 40.18 -2.10 17.16
N LEU A 247 41.00 -1.05 17.04
CA LEU A 247 40.63 0.18 16.37
C LEU A 247 40.35 -0.07 14.88
N ASN A 248 41.22 -0.81 14.19
CA ASN A 248 41.02 -1.17 12.79
C ASN A 248 39.77 -2.01 12.60
N LEU A 249 39.45 -2.96 13.47
CA LEU A 249 38.24 -3.77 13.36
C LEU A 249 36.98 -2.93 13.52
N VAL A 250 36.94 -1.99 14.45
CA VAL A 250 35.80 -1.09 14.64
C VAL A 250 35.62 -0.16 13.46
N VAL A 251 36.69 0.47 12.96
CA VAL A 251 36.63 1.45 11.87
C VAL A 251 36.31 0.79 10.53
N PHE A 252 36.94 -0.32 10.19
CA PHE A 252 36.80 -0.95 8.87
C PHE A 252 35.66 -1.97 8.78
N VAL A 253 35.19 -2.51 9.88
CA VAL A 253 34.12 -3.52 9.91
C VAL A 253 32.90 -3.00 10.66
N GLY A 254 33.07 -2.50 11.87
CA GLY A 254 31.96 -2.08 12.73
C GLY A 254 31.17 -0.89 12.15
N LEU A 255 31.86 0.19 11.76
CA LEU A 255 31.18 1.37 11.21
C LEU A 255 30.45 1.10 9.89
N PRO A 256 31.01 0.38 8.90
CA PRO A 256 30.27 0.06 7.68
C PRO A 256 29.03 -0.81 7.92
N ILE A 257 29.10 -1.77 8.85
CA ILE A 257 27.93 -2.61 9.23
C ILE A 257 26.84 -1.75 9.86
N LEU A 258 27.20 -0.89 10.81
CA LEU A 258 26.25 0.03 11.44
C LEU A 258 25.64 1.00 10.42
N ALA A 259 26.45 1.53 9.51
CA ALA A 259 25.98 2.42 8.45
C ALA A 259 24.99 1.72 7.52
N SER A 260 25.28 0.50 7.10
CA SER A 260 24.39 -0.29 6.25
C SER A 260 23.05 -0.58 6.96
N MET A 261 23.11 -0.96 8.23
CA MET A 261 21.92 -1.22 9.04
C MET A 261 21.07 0.07 9.22
N PHE A 262 21.72 1.20 9.47
CA PHE A 262 21.04 2.49 9.61
C PHE A 262 20.35 2.90 8.32
N LEU A 263 21.01 2.74 7.15
CA LEU A 263 20.43 3.03 5.84
C LEU A 263 19.20 2.15 5.57
N ILE A 264 19.24 0.87 5.89
CA ILE A 264 18.08 -0.05 5.74
C ILE A 264 16.92 0.41 6.61
N ILE A 265 17.18 0.79 7.88
CA ILE A 265 16.14 1.29 8.78
C ILE A 265 15.54 2.59 8.24
N LEU A 266 16.36 3.47 7.73
CA LEU A 266 15.93 4.74 7.17
C LEU A 266 15.05 4.52 5.93
N ASP A 267 15.49 3.67 5.00
CA ASP A 267 14.77 3.32 3.79
C ASP A 267 13.39 2.73 4.11
N THR A 268 13.32 1.72 4.97
CA THR A 268 12.05 1.10 5.38
C THR A 268 11.10 2.04 6.10
N THR A 269 11.63 3.06 6.80
CA THR A 269 10.79 4.03 7.52
C THR A 269 10.19 5.08 6.59
N PHE A 270 10.90 5.44 5.51
CA PHE A 270 10.46 6.50 4.59
C PHE A 270 9.77 5.98 3.33
N GLU A 271 10.06 4.77 2.84
CA GLU A 271 9.35 4.15 1.70
C GLU A 271 7.83 4.02 1.93
N GLY A 272 7.38 3.87 3.16
CA GLY A 272 5.95 3.80 3.50
C GLY A 272 5.21 5.15 3.56
N ASN A 273 5.93 6.30 3.44
CA ASN A 273 5.37 7.65 3.66
C ASN A 273 5.44 8.57 2.42
N ILE A 274 5.96 8.10 1.29
CA ILE A 274 5.95 8.77 -0.01
C ILE A 274 4.94 8.08 -0.92
#